data_a172e2c9a5850d90998b8ee9a6b12d61
#
_entry.id   a172e2c9a5850d90998b8ee9a6b12d61
#
_cell.length_a   1.000
_cell.length_b   1.000
_cell.length_c   1.000
_cell.angle_alpha   90.00
_cell.angle_beta   90.00
_cell.angle_gamma   90.00
#
_symmetry.space_group_name_H-M   'P 1'
#
loop_
_entity.id
_entity.type
_entity.pdbx_description
1 polymer ?
#
loop_
_entity_poly.entity_id
_entity_poly.type
_entity_poly.pdbx_seq_one_letter_code
_entity_poly.pdbx_strand_id
1 'polypeptide(L)'
;PLSPDSVSEGITLFADNQEVSSIRTRLDGTSLALQPEGGLKHGVEYLLQINGLTDVSGNEARIESLAFSLPQIDDGSGAVPEQSPFALTTYPGYPCVTQDLDLPNDRHGFCKDAAGENLPKDNDGNAQSRDILPVTTLPADRPIVVVFSQSMDLASIRHNETFFVEKVTETGTVESVVKGRLEKNHQRIRFYPDSPWEPGELYRYTMVSAVNGNCQDVICGENGMAFQTDLLLDPEDNGGEPLEIYFRGQESIASVFTPLRNLPIRDANSNYYIDDFETFDFVNARDGTGQTLEYFETPANAARLAMNGNAVVLGNDGNDEANARVGCSYEEPEECWDKKYIYQTYGLNTEVVGPEKDPETGEDTGNIRVLLYPTMLVTTPAIVWYNLLGPSESDTGPQILRMRYQEPTEDNPQGLIEGRIVTSAEGGPRFEVNADLLLDAPNLHLPIEGLLAHNLFSYPFTLELGGAITFFDDGRMQIAQRNSNTPLITVDVAGSSDATSGLLGFVSCLGSIFTGGGFGACEELANGTGKAVQLPLKIPPQGVYLNFISNPVKDIPAEQ
;
A
#
# COMPACT_ATOMS: atom_id res chain seq x y z
N PRO A 1 27.91 -25.50 -4.87
CA PRO A 1 26.56 -25.97 -4.54
C PRO A 1 26.57 -26.72 -3.20
N LEU A 2 25.49 -26.58 -2.40
CA LEU A 2 25.31 -27.34 -1.18
C LEU A 2 24.94 -28.80 -1.48
N SER A 3 25.34 -29.70 -0.57
CA SER A 3 24.95 -31.12 -0.63
C SER A 3 23.55 -31.30 -0.08
N PRO A 4 22.59 -31.85 -0.85
CA PRO A 4 21.23 -32.06 -0.37
C PRO A 4 21.16 -32.97 0.90
N ASP A 5 22.06 -33.95 0.98
CA ASP A 5 22.08 -34.91 2.08
C ASP A 5 22.47 -34.26 3.42
N SER A 6 23.27 -33.18 3.38
CA SER A 6 23.68 -32.45 4.58
C SER A 6 22.65 -31.46 5.10
N VAL A 7 21.62 -31.10 4.30
CA VAL A 7 20.64 -30.07 4.65
C VAL A 7 19.67 -30.56 5.73
N SER A 8 19.19 -31.80 5.62
CA SER A 8 18.15 -32.34 6.52
C SER A 8 18.63 -32.53 7.97
N GLU A 9 19.92 -32.76 8.17
CA GLU A 9 20.52 -33.00 9.49
C GLU A 9 21.39 -31.82 9.97
N GLY A 10 21.79 -30.95 9.02
CA GLY A 10 22.75 -29.89 9.28
C GLY A 10 22.15 -28.57 9.75
N ILE A 11 20.82 -28.48 9.92
CA ILE A 11 20.14 -27.22 10.23
C ILE A 11 19.11 -27.43 11.32
N THR A 12 19.20 -26.58 12.35
CA THR A 12 18.20 -26.52 13.42
C THR A 12 17.84 -25.07 13.70
N LEU A 13 16.56 -24.76 13.74
CA LEU A 13 16.05 -23.44 14.09
C LEU A 13 15.45 -23.48 15.50
N PHE A 14 15.82 -22.50 16.31
CA PHE A 14 15.23 -22.29 17.65
C PHE A 14 14.46 -20.96 17.62
N ALA A 15 13.32 -20.94 18.30
CA ALA A 15 12.52 -19.76 18.61
C ALA A 15 12.46 -19.63 20.12
N ASP A 16 12.94 -18.53 20.70
CA ASP A 16 13.04 -18.32 22.16
C ASP A 16 13.63 -19.53 22.91
N ASN A 17 14.70 -20.08 22.37
CA ASN A 17 15.38 -21.29 22.85
C ASN A 17 14.57 -22.61 22.77
N GLN A 18 13.46 -22.64 22.07
CA GLN A 18 12.69 -23.84 21.77
C GLN A 18 12.92 -24.27 20.33
N GLU A 19 13.18 -25.54 20.09
CA GLU A 19 13.38 -26.06 18.75
C GLU A 19 12.07 -25.99 17.94
N VAL A 20 12.16 -25.44 16.73
CA VAL A 20 11.06 -25.38 15.77
C VAL A 20 10.97 -26.72 15.05
N SER A 21 9.93 -27.49 15.34
CA SER A 21 9.80 -28.90 14.93
C SER A 21 9.43 -29.10 13.46
N SER A 22 8.92 -28.07 12.79
CA SER A 22 8.46 -28.16 11.39
C SER A 22 9.03 -27.01 10.57
N ILE A 23 10.02 -27.34 9.73
CA ILE A 23 10.66 -26.41 8.81
C ILE A 23 10.66 -27.03 7.43
N ARG A 24 10.08 -26.33 6.47
CA ARG A 24 10.23 -26.70 5.06
C ARG A 24 11.53 -26.11 4.53
N THR A 25 12.26 -26.90 3.76
CA THR A 25 13.53 -26.50 3.17
C THR A 25 13.49 -26.60 1.66
N ARG A 26 14.13 -25.67 0.98
CA ARG A 26 14.40 -25.75 -0.46
C ARG A 26 15.85 -25.41 -0.73
N LEU A 27 16.54 -26.33 -1.36
CA LEU A 27 17.91 -26.15 -1.79
C LEU A 27 17.92 -25.75 -3.27
N ASP A 28 18.69 -24.72 -3.59
CA ASP A 28 18.94 -24.31 -4.96
C ASP A 28 20.40 -23.85 -5.13
N GLY A 29 21.21 -24.75 -5.64
CA GLY A 29 22.64 -24.52 -5.88
C GLY A 29 23.39 -24.16 -4.60
N THR A 30 23.68 -22.87 -4.41
CA THR A 30 24.39 -22.32 -3.26
C THR A 30 23.49 -21.67 -2.22
N SER A 31 22.19 -21.62 -2.48
CA SER A 31 21.21 -20.98 -1.62
C SER A 31 20.30 -22.01 -0.96
N LEU A 32 19.97 -21.79 0.30
CA LEU A 32 19.02 -22.59 1.05
C LEU A 32 17.94 -21.69 1.61
N ALA A 33 16.70 -21.95 1.21
CA ALA A 33 15.53 -21.30 1.78
C ALA A 33 14.94 -22.15 2.90
N LEU A 34 14.59 -21.51 4.00
CA LEU A 34 13.98 -22.13 5.17
C LEU A 34 12.64 -21.45 5.43
N GLN A 35 11.60 -22.25 5.66
CA GLN A 35 10.27 -21.73 6.01
C GLN A 35 9.72 -22.53 7.18
N PRO A 36 9.72 -21.98 8.40
CA PRO A 36 9.04 -22.60 9.53
C PRO A 36 7.54 -22.61 9.28
N GLU A 37 6.86 -23.63 9.76
CA GLU A 37 5.41 -23.71 9.71
C GLU A 37 4.81 -22.55 10.51
N GLY A 38 3.85 -21.84 9.89
CA GLY A 38 3.29 -20.60 10.45
C GLY A 38 4.16 -19.36 10.27
N GLY A 39 5.36 -19.46 9.66
CA GLY A 39 6.27 -18.32 9.42
C GLY A 39 7.09 -17.91 10.63
N LEU A 40 7.80 -16.80 10.50
CA LEU A 40 8.54 -16.16 11.59
C LEU A 40 7.61 -15.19 12.33
N LYS A 41 7.66 -15.18 13.66
CA LYS A 41 6.84 -14.31 14.51
C LYS A 41 7.61 -13.07 14.94
N HIS A 42 6.90 -11.97 15.07
CA HIS A 42 7.46 -10.74 15.63
C HIS A 42 7.78 -10.88 17.13
N GLY A 43 8.81 -10.17 17.60
CA GLY A 43 9.23 -10.22 19.01
C GLY A 43 9.88 -11.51 19.46
N VAL A 44 10.07 -12.48 18.57
CA VAL A 44 10.69 -13.78 18.87
C VAL A 44 12.15 -13.75 18.47
N GLU A 45 13.02 -14.20 19.38
CA GLU A 45 14.45 -14.40 19.09
C GLU A 45 14.68 -15.75 18.41
N TYR A 46 15.22 -15.74 17.23
CA TYR A 46 15.56 -16.93 16.46
C TYR A 46 17.05 -17.20 16.49
N LEU A 47 17.43 -18.45 16.63
CA LEU A 47 18.78 -18.93 16.47
C LEU A 47 18.82 -20.06 15.45
N LEU A 48 19.38 -19.80 14.29
CA LEU A 48 19.66 -20.82 13.29
C LEU A 48 21.04 -21.43 13.58
N GLN A 49 21.06 -22.71 13.91
CA GLN A 49 22.30 -23.48 14.06
C GLN A 49 22.59 -24.26 12.80
N ILE A 50 23.83 -24.20 12.35
CA ILE A 50 24.32 -24.89 11.16
C ILE A 50 25.44 -25.84 11.58
N ASN A 51 25.15 -27.13 11.59
CA ASN A 51 26.07 -28.16 12.03
C ASN A 51 26.24 -29.22 10.95
N GLY A 52 27.43 -29.31 10.37
CA GLY A 52 27.73 -30.34 9.37
C GLY A 52 27.14 -30.10 7.96
N LEU A 53 26.69 -28.88 7.68
CA LEU A 53 26.30 -28.50 6.31
C LEU A 53 27.51 -28.48 5.41
N THR A 54 27.47 -29.27 4.32
CA THR A 54 28.59 -29.40 3.38
C THR A 54 28.20 -29.00 1.96
N ASP A 55 29.21 -28.65 1.17
CA ASP A 55 29.06 -28.56 -0.29
C ASP A 55 29.14 -29.95 -0.95
N VAL A 56 28.87 -29.99 -2.25
CA VAL A 56 28.96 -31.26 -3.04
C VAL A 56 30.39 -31.85 -3.12
N SER A 57 31.39 -31.07 -2.68
CA SER A 57 32.80 -31.50 -2.62
C SER A 57 33.21 -31.95 -1.20
N GLY A 58 32.28 -31.86 -0.22
CA GLY A 58 32.50 -32.26 1.15
C GLY A 58 33.16 -31.19 2.03
N ASN A 59 33.21 -29.93 1.58
CA ASN A 59 33.70 -28.84 2.42
C ASN A 59 32.60 -28.37 3.35
N GLU A 60 32.91 -28.20 4.63
CA GLU A 60 31.96 -27.74 5.65
C GLU A 60 31.69 -26.24 5.56
N ALA A 61 30.47 -25.84 5.92
CA ALA A 61 30.08 -24.44 6.04
C ALA A 61 30.90 -23.75 7.15
N ARG A 62 31.26 -22.49 6.92
CA ARG A 62 32.06 -21.69 7.89
C ARG A 62 31.21 -20.98 8.92
N ILE A 63 29.89 -20.95 8.73
CA ILE A 63 28.94 -20.31 9.64
C ILE A 63 28.39 -21.40 10.55
N GLU A 64 28.55 -21.25 11.86
CA GLU A 64 28.06 -22.22 12.86
C GLU A 64 26.68 -21.85 13.40
N SER A 65 26.39 -20.58 13.48
CA SER A 65 25.07 -20.08 13.93
C SER A 65 24.77 -18.67 13.44
N LEU A 66 23.49 -18.37 13.31
CA LEU A 66 22.98 -17.04 12.99
C LEU A 66 21.82 -16.72 13.94
N ALA A 67 21.99 -15.68 14.76
CA ALA A 67 20.92 -15.14 15.60
C ALA A 67 20.24 -13.98 14.87
N PHE A 68 18.92 -13.94 14.91
CA PHE A 68 18.11 -12.85 14.35
C PHE A 68 16.77 -12.79 15.07
N SER A 69 16.10 -11.64 14.96
CA SER A 69 14.72 -11.46 15.41
C SER A 69 13.97 -10.62 14.41
N LEU A 70 12.64 -10.79 14.37
CA LEU A 70 11.78 -9.77 13.77
C LEU A 70 11.49 -8.71 14.85
N PRO A 71 11.37 -7.43 14.46
CA PRO A 71 11.01 -6.38 15.40
C PRO A 71 9.77 -6.74 16.22
N GLN A 72 9.73 -6.33 17.46
CA GLN A 72 8.54 -6.46 18.29
C GLN A 72 7.52 -5.44 17.78
N ILE A 73 6.27 -5.85 17.55
CA ILE A 73 5.21 -4.98 17.06
C ILE A 73 4.56 -4.22 18.23
N ASP A 74 4.56 -4.80 19.43
CA ASP A 74 4.05 -4.19 20.64
C ASP A 74 5.18 -4.10 21.66
N ASP A 75 5.53 -2.87 22.07
CA ASP A 75 6.53 -2.62 23.13
C ASP A 75 5.94 -2.82 24.54
N GLY A 76 4.65 -3.16 24.62
CA GLY A 76 3.93 -3.31 25.90
C GLY A 76 3.68 -2.00 26.64
N SER A 77 3.98 -0.84 26.01
CA SER A 77 3.72 0.46 26.62
C SER A 77 2.24 0.83 26.68
N GLY A 78 1.41 0.18 25.84
CA GLY A 78 -0.04 0.39 25.76
C GLY A 78 -0.46 1.80 25.36
N ALA A 79 0.46 2.59 24.82
CA ALA A 79 0.25 3.99 24.51
C ALA A 79 -0.21 4.23 23.07
N VAL A 80 0.06 3.28 22.15
CA VAL A 80 -0.28 3.41 20.73
C VAL A 80 -1.51 2.56 20.42
N PRO A 81 -2.56 3.10 19.81
CA PRO A 81 -3.73 2.32 19.43
C PRO A 81 -3.35 1.21 18.44
N GLU A 82 -3.84 0.00 18.71
CA GLU A 82 -3.81 -1.05 17.70
C GLU A 82 -4.83 -0.73 16.61
N GLN A 83 -4.49 -1.03 15.35
CA GLN A 83 -5.38 -0.83 14.21
C GLN A 83 -5.74 -2.18 13.57
N SER A 84 -6.89 -2.22 12.91
CA SER A 84 -7.37 -3.41 12.23
C SER A 84 -6.53 -3.76 11.02
N PRO A 85 -6.28 -5.07 10.76
CA PRO A 85 -5.63 -5.48 9.53
C PRO A 85 -6.52 -5.22 8.32
N PHE A 86 -5.91 -4.79 7.21
CA PHE A 86 -6.58 -4.60 5.92
C PHE A 86 -5.81 -5.28 4.78
N ALA A 87 -6.42 -5.39 3.60
CA ALA A 87 -5.75 -5.93 2.43
C ALA A 87 -4.88 -4.85 1.75
N LEU A 88 -3.57 -5.09 1.67
CA LEU A 88 -2.64 -4.24 0.91
C LEU A 88 -2.77 -4.47 -0.58
N THR A 89 -2.86 -5.73 -0.98
CA THR A 89 -3.05 -6.11 -2.38
C THR A 89 -3.96 -7.31 -2.50
N THR A 90 -4.69 -7.34 -3.57
CA THR A 90 -5.48 -8.48 -4.03
C THR A 90 -5.06 -8.85 -5.45
N TYR A 91 -5.06 -10.14 -5.75
CA TYR A 91 -4.83 -10.66 -7.09
C TYR A 91 -5.71 -11.89 -7.31
N PRO A 92 -6.66 -11.84 -8.23
CA PRO A 92 -7.09 -10.69 -9.03
C PRO A 92 -7.88 -9.66 -8.21
N GLY A 93 -8.20 -8.52 -8.81
CA GLY A 93 -9.13 -7.53 -8.32
C GLY A 93 -8.52 -6.38 -7.52
N TYR A 94 -9.37 -5.61 -6.85
CA TYR A 94 -9.02 -4.39 -6.13
C TYR A 94 -9.45 -4.47 -4.66
N PRO A 95 -8.64 -4.05 -3.69
CA PRO A 95 -8.90 -4.32 -2.27
C PRO A 95 -9.88 -3.33 -1.62
N CYS A 96 -11.03 -3.08 -2.20
CA CYS A 96 -12.10 -2.29 -1.60
C CYS A 96 -13.47 -2.96 -1.77
N VAL A 97 -14.35 -2.73 -0.82
CA VAL A 97 -15.77 -3.06 -0.99
C VAL A 97 -16.34 -2.18 -2.08
N THR A 98 -17.08 -2.77 -3.00
CA THR A 98 -17.61 -2.05 -4.16
C THR A 98 -19.12 -1.95 -4.15
N GLN A 99 -19.64 -0.95 -4.84
CA GLN A 99 -21.07 -0.75 -5.10
C GLN A 99 -21.32 -0.50 -6.59
N ASP A 100 -22.58 -0.64 -7.01
CA ASP A 100 -23.03 -0.50 -8.40
C ASP A 100 -22.37 -1.51 -9.36
N LEU A 101 -22.33 -2.78 -8.94
CA LEU A 101 -21.87 -3.90 -9.76
C LEU A 101 -22.66 -4.01 -11.07
N ASP A 102 -21.97 -4.19 -12.19
CA ASP A 102 -22.53 -4.46 -13.50
C ASP A 102 -21.72 -5.58 -14.19
N LEU A 103 -21.86 -6.78 -13.64
CA LEU A 103 -21.11 -7.98 -14.05
C LEU A 103 -21.28 -8.35 -15.52
N PRO A 104 -22.49 -8.22 -16.14
CA PRO A 104 -22.66 -8.46 -17.57
C PRO A 104 -21.83 -7.56 -18.48
N ASN A 105 -21.41 -6.39 -18.00
CA ASN A 105 -20.55 -5.44 -18.71
C ASN A 105 -19.12 -5.39 -18.17
N ASP A 106 -18.70 -6.41 -17.43
CA ASP A 106 -17.38 -6.53 -16.82
C ASP A 106 -16.97 -5.33 -15.94
N ARG A 107 -17.95 -4.75 -15.22
CA ARG A 107 -17.74 -3.65 -14.28
C ARG A 107 -17.92 -4.14 -12.86
N HIS A 108 -16.86 -4.02 -12.07
CA HIS A 108 -16.90 -4.33 -10.65
C HIS A 108 -17.54 -3.20 -9.82
N GLY A 109 -17.91 -2.10 -10.47
CA GLY A 109 -18.43 -0.92 -9.80
C GLY A 109 -17.33 0.03 -9.32
N PHE A 110 -17.58 0.75 -8.25
CA PHE A 110 -16.60 1.67 -7.67
C PHE A 110 -16.48 1.41 -6.17
N CYS A 111 -15.32 1.76 -5.58
CA CYS A 111 -15.13 1.59 -4.15
C CYS A 111 -16.20 2.36 -3.38
N LYS A 112 -16.85 1.68 -2.42
CA LYS A 112 -17.82 2.28 -1.53
C LYS A 112 -17.16 3.40 -0.75
N ASP A 113 -17.89 4.47 -0.51
CA ASP A 113 -17.44 5.67 0.22
C ASP A 113 -16.24 6.44 -0.39
N ALA A 114 -15.76 6.01 -1.58
CA ALA A 114 -14.61 6.61 -2.26
C ALA A 114 -14.77 8.07 -2.68
N ALA A 115 -15.96 8.61 -2.74
CA ALA A 115 -16.15 9.97 -3.26
C ALA A 115 -17.26 10.75 -2.59
N GLY A 116 -17.83 10.30 -1.48
CA GLY A 116 -18.94 10.99 -0.85
C GLY A 116 -19.92 11.59 -1.89
N GLU A 117 -20.76 12.48 -1.49
CA GLU A 117 -21.61 13.27 -2.40
C GLU A 117 -20.82 14.34 -3.19
N ASN A 118 -19.58 14.64 -2.78
CA ASN A 118 -18.72 15.67 -3.36
C ASN A 118 -17.67 15.05 -4.29
N LEU A 119 -18.10 14.55 -5.44
CA LEU A 119 -17.16 14.17 -6.50
C LEU A 119 -16.21 15.33 -6.81
N PRO A 120 -14.90 15.08 -6.97
CA PRO A 120 -13.97 16.10 -7.40
C PRO A 120 -14.51 16.75 -8.68
N LYS A 121 -14.40 18.06 -8.77
CA LYS A 121 -14.74 18.79 -9.99
C LYS A 121 -13.47 19.01 -10.78
N ASP A 122 -13.55 18.89 -12.09
CA ASP A 122 -12.49 19.32 -12.98
C ASP A 122 -12.30 20.86 -12.94
N ASN A 123 -11.28 21.37 -13.64
CA ASN A 123 -11.00 22.79 -13.70
C ASN A 123 -12.16 23.64 -14.29
N ASP A 124 -13.10 23.00 -14.97
CA ASP A 124 -14.28 23.61 -15.57
C ASP A 124 -15.51 23.49 -14.64
N GLY A 125 -15.36 22.87 -13.46
CA GLY A 125 -16.43 22.70 -12.47
C GLY A 125 -17.36 21.53 -12.70
N ASN A 126 -17.05 20.64 -13.66
CA ASN A 126 -17.84 19.43 -13.91
C ASN A 126 -17.44 18.34 -12.91
N ALA A 127 -18.42 17.60 -12.38
CA ALA A 127 -18.13 16.42 -11.58
C ALA A 127 -17.33 15.40 -12.40
N GLN A 128 -16.20 14.94 -11.85
CA GLN A 128 -15.41 13.90 -12.49
C GLN A 128 -16.20 12.58 -12.51
N SER A 129 -15.95 11.74 -13.50
CA SER A 129 -16.52 10.41 -13.54
C SER A 129 -16.02 9.59 -12.35
N ARG A 130 -16.92 8.81 -11.75
CA ARG A 130 -16.54 7.83 -10.76
C ARG A 130 -15.52 6.86 -11.37
N ASP A 131 -14.55 6.47 -10.56
CA ASP A 131 -13.52 5.51 -10.96
C ASP A 131 -14.11 4.09 -10.94
N ILE A 132 -14.61 3.64 -12.10
CA ILE A 132 -15.25 2.33 -12.24
C ILE A 132 -14.16 1.27 -12.40
N LEU A 133 -14.13 0.36 -11.45
CA LEU A 133 -13.21 -0.77 -11.45
C LEU A 133 -13.67 -1.84 -12.45
N PRO A 134 -12.79 -2.46 -13.23
CA PRO A 134 -13.14 -3.57 -14.11
C PRO A 134 -13.31 -4.87 -13.32
N VAL A 135 -14.06 -5.81 -13.85
CA VAL A 135 -13.92 -7.23 -13.51
C VAL A 135 -12.65 -7.73 -14.17
N THR A 136 -11.62 -7.99 -13.35
CA THR A 136 -10.31 -8.39 -13.84
C THR A 136 -10.26 -9.85 -14.24
N THR A 137 -9.23 -10.28 -14.96
CA THR A 137 -9.04 -11.68 -15.35
C THR A 137 -7.95 -12.34 -14.53
N LEU A 138 -8.03 -13.66 -14.36
CA LEU A 138 -7.02 -14.49 -13.71
C LEU A 138 -6.61 -15.63 -14.65
N PRO A 139 -5.32 -15.73 -15.03
CA PRO A 139 -4.82 -16.84 -15.84
C PRO A 139 -5.07 -18.21 -15.20
N ALA A 140 -5.37 -19.20 -16.05
CA ALA A 140 -5.89 -20.52 -15.66
C ALA A 140 -5.06 -21.26 -14.60
N ASP A 141 -3.77 -21.04 -14.57
CA ASP A 141 -2.80 -21.71 -13.70
C ASP A 141 -2.34 -20.89 -12.48
N ARG A 142 -2.92 -19.70 -12.27
CA ARG A 142 -2.48 -18.81 -11.19
C ARG A 142 -3.38 -18.89 -9.95
N PRO A 143 -2.79 -18.78 -8.75
CA PRO A 143 -3.56 -18.70 -7.52
C PRO A 143 -4.19 -17.32 -7.32
N ILE A 144 -5.27 -17.27 -6.53
CA ILE A 144 -5.67 -16.04 -5.86
C ILE A 144 -4.62 -15.71 -4.81
N VAL A 145 -4.20 -14.45 -4.72
CA VAL A 145 -3.23 -13.99 -3.71
C VAL A 145 -3.77 -12.76 -3.00
N VAL A 146 -3.76 -12.76 -1.68
CA VAL A 146 -4.06 -11.57 -0.87
C VAL A 146 -2.91 -11.34 0.10
N VAL A 147 -2.45 -10.09 0.19
CA VAL A 147 -1.43 -9.65 1.15
C VAL A 147 -2.09 -8.68 2.12
N PHE A 148 -1.88 -8.94 3.41
CA PHE A 148 -2.43 -8.13 4.50
C PHE A 148 -1.40 -7.15 5.04
N SER A 149 -1.88 -6.08 5.65
CA SER A 149 -1.07 -5.01 6.24
C SER A 149 -0.27 -5.48 7.45
N GLN A 150 -0.80 -6.41 8.21
CA GLN A 150 -0.20 -6.94 9.43
C GLN A 150 -0.44 -8.45 9.59
N SER A 151 0.07 -9.03 10.67
CA SER A 151 -0.06 -10.46 10.93
C SER A 151 -1.50 -10.86 11.23
N MET A 152 -1.97 -11.93 10.58
CA MET A 152 -3.32 -12.45 10.70
C MET A 152 -3.39 -13.64 11.65
N ASP A 153 -4.47 -13.76 12.40
CA ASP A 153 -4.82 -15.01 13.06
C ASP A 153 -5.15 -16.07 11.99
N LEU A 154 -4.20 -16.94 11.73
CA LEU A 154 -4.34 -17.96 10.69
C LEU A 154 -5.48 -18.94 10.97
N ALA A 155 -5.90 -19.10 12.23
CA ALA A 155 -7.04 -19.94 12.59
C ALA A 155 -8.37 -19.28 12.19
N SER A 156 -8.41 -17.96 12.09
CA SER A 156 -9.60 -17.23 11.65
C SER A 156 -9.85 -17.35 10.14
N ILE A 157 -8.83 -17.64 9.34
CA ILE A 157 -8.95 -17.77 7.87
C ILE A 157 -9.27 -19.21 7.51
N ARG A 158 -10.53 -19.51 7.24
CA ARG A 158 -11.02 -20.87 6.99
C ARG A 158 -11.73 -20.95 5.64
N HIS A 159 -11.22 -21.85 4.77
CA HIS A 159 -11.84 -22.09 3.46
C HIS A 159 -13.27 -22.62 3.63
N ASN A 160 -14.21 -22.04 2.88
CA ASN A 160 -15.66 -22.29 2.96
C ASN A 160 -16.35 -21.90 4.29
N GLU A 161 -15.69 -21.08 5.11
CA GLU A 161 -16.31 -20.53 6.32
C GLU A 161 -16.11 -19.01 6.41
N THR A 162 -14.86 -18.54 6.33
CA THR A 162 -14.51 -17.11 6.36
C THR A 162 -13.80 -16.64 5.10
N PHE A 163 -13.31 -17.58 4.28
CA PHE A 163 -12.78 -17.34 2.94
C PHE A 163 -13.48 -18.28 1.96
N PHE A 164 -14.23 -17.71 1.02
CA PHE A 164 -14.99 -18.46 0.01
C PHE A 164 -14.39 -18.24 -1.38
N VAL A 165 -14.48 -19.26 -2.23
CA VAL A 165 -14.21 -19.15 -3.66
C VAL A 165 -15.30 -19.88 -4.42
N GLU A 166 -16.00 -19.18 -5.32
CA GLU A 166 -17.22 -19.65 -5.94
C GLU A 166 -17.25 -19.33 -7.42
N LYS A 167 -17.80 -20.23 -8.23
CA LYS A 167 -18.24 -19.92 -9.59
C LYS A 167 -19.63 -19.32 -9.51
N VAL A 168 -19.86 -18.21 -10.19
CA VAL A 168 -21.10 -17.44 -10.12
C VAL A 168 -21.65 -17.10 -11.50
N THR A 169 -22.96 -16.84 -11.56
CA THR A 169 -23.61 -16.33 -12.77
C THR A 169 -23.33 -14.84 -12.98
N GLU A 170 -23.71 -14.30 -14.14
CA GLU A 170 -23.69 -12.86 -14.45
C GLU A 170 -24.55 -12.00 -13.49
N THR A 171 -25.38 -12.62 -12.69
CA THR A 171 -26.17 -11.94 -11.64
C THR A 171 -25.56 -12.10 -10.24
N GLY A 172 -24.33 -12.68 -10.13
CA GLY A 172 -23.67 -12.93 -8.86
C GLY A 172 -24.22 -14.13 -8.07
N THR A 173 -25.16 -14.91 -8.66
CA THR A 173 -25.72 -16.09 -8.00
C THR A 173 -24.72 -17.23 -8.02
N VAL A 174 -24.51 -17.88 -6.88
CA VAL A 174 -23.57 -19.01 -6.74
C VAL A 174 -24.06 -20.21 -7.54
N GLU A 175 -23.22 -20.72 -8.44
CA GLU A 175 -23.43 -21.96 -9.18
C GLU A 175 -22.76 -23.14 -8.49
N SER A 176 -21.52 -22.96 -8.06
CA SER A 176 -20.76 -24.01 -7.38
C SER A 176 -19.61 -23.43 -6.55
N VAL A 177 -19.22 -24.17 -5.52
CA VAL A 177 -18.02 -23.88 -4.73
C VAL A 177 -16.80 -24.39 -5.48
N VAL A 178 -15.77 -23.58 -5.59
CA VAL A 178 -14.48 -23.96 -6.18
C VAL A 178 -13.67 -24.73 -5.13
N LYS A 179 -13.31 -25.96 -5.48
CA LYS A 179 -12.41 -26.77 -4.64
C LYS A 179 -10.96 -26.34 -4.85
N GLY A 180 -10.19 -26.37 -3.79
CA GLY A 180 -8.78 -25.98 -3.87
C GLY A 180 -8.10 -26.01 -2.51
N ARG A 181 -6.83 -25.64 -2.54
CA ARG A 181 -5.96 -25.61 -1.37
C ARG A 181 -5.68 -24.16 -0.97
N LEU A 182 -5.93 -23.82 0.28
CA LEU A 182 -5.63 -22.53 0.86
C LEU A 182 -4.29 -22.60 1.63
N GLU A 183 -3.28 -21.90 1.12
CA GLU A 183 -2.03 -21.67 1.82
C GLU A 183 -2.10 -20.38 2.61
N LYS A 184 -1.59 -20.40 3.83
CA LYS A 184 -1.62 -19.26 4.73
C LYS A 184 -0.23 -19.04 5.33
N ASN A 185 0.18 -17.78 5.39
CA ASN A 185 1.25 -17.33 6.25
C ASN A 185 0.77 -16.07 6.99
N HIS A 186 1.57 -15.51 7.89
CA HIS A 186 1.12 -14.40 8.75
C HIS A 186 0.49 -13.22 8.01
N GLN A 187 1.02 -12.84 6.85
CA GLN A 187 0.56 -11.65 6.11
C GLN A 187 0.08 -11.96 4.70
N ARG A 188 -0.08 -13.23 4.34
CA ARG A 188 -0.47 -13.59 2.97
C ARG A 188 -1.25 -14.89 2.94
N ILE A 189 -2.28 -14.92 2.07
CA ILE A 189 -2.94 -16.15 1.66
C ILE A 189 -2.77 -16.37 0.18
N ARG A 190 -2.76 -17.64 -0.24
CA ARG A 190 -2.83 -18.09 -1.62
C ARG A 190 -3.85 -19.21 -1.73
N PHE A 191 -4.73 -19.09 -2.70
CA PHE A 191 -5.68 -20.16 -2.99
C PHE A 191 -5.36 -20.76 -4.36
N TYR A 192 -5.07 -22.04 -4.38
CA TYR A 192 -4.81 -22.84 -5.58
C TYR A 192 -6.03 -23.68 -5.89
N PRO A 193 -6.73 -23.46 -7.02
CA PRO A 193 -7.86 -24.30 -7.39
C PRO A 193 -7.39 -25.70 -7.79
N ASP A 194 -8.21 -26.73 -7.50
CA ASP A 194 -7.92 -28.11 -7.92
C ASP A 194 -8.00 -28.29 -9.45
N SER A 195 -8.74 -27.44 -10.13
CA SER A 195 -8.86 -27.38 -11.59
C SER A 195 -8.54 -25.97 -12.06
N PRO A 196 -7.91 -25.80 -13.24
CA PRO A 196 -7.65 -24.49 -13.82
C PRO A 196 -8.92 -23.64 -13.92
N TRP A 197 -8.77 -22.32 -13.79
CA TRP A 197 -9.86 -21.39 -14.05
C TRP A 197 -10.33 -21.52 -15.50
N GLU A 198 -11.63 -21.71 -15.72
CA GLU A 198 -12.22 -21.85 -17.05
C GLU A 198 -12.27 -20.47 -17.74
N PRO A 199 -11.70 -20.32 -18.94
CA PRO A 199 -11.70 -19.03 -19.64
C PRO A 199 -13.11 -18.49 -19.89
N GLY A 200 -13.33 -17.21 -19.55
CA GLY A 200 -14.59 -16.51 -19.70
C GLY A 200 -15.60 -16.74 -18.58
N GLU A 201 -15.44 -17.78 -17.77
CA GLU A 201 -16.34 -18.04 -16.65
C GLU A 201 -16.11 -17.05 -15.51
N LEU A 202 -17.19 -16.68 -14.83
CA LEU A 202 -17.17 -15.70 -13.74
C LEU A 202 -17.02 -16.39 -12.39
N TYR A 203 -16.12 -15.88 -11.58
CA TYR A 203 -15.83 -16.35 -10.24
C TYR A 203 -15.92 -15.19 -9.25
N ARG A 204 -16.13 -15.54 -7.98
CA ARG A 204 -16.04 -14.63 -6.85
C ARG A 204 -15.21 -15.26 -5.75
N TYR A 205 -14.39 -14.47 -5.08
CA TYR A 205 -13.92 -14.82 -3.76
C TYR A 205 -14.35 -13.77 -2.74
N THR A 206 -14.61 -14.27 -1.52
CA THR A 206 -15.14 -13.45 -0.43
C THR A 206 -14.26 -13.62 0.80
N MET A 207 -13.88 -12.53 1.40
CA MET A 207 -13.24 -12.46 2.71
C MET A 207 -14.25 -11.86 3.70
N VAL A 208 -14.63 -12.67 4.71
CA VAL A 208 -15.67 -12.29 5.66
C VAL A 208 -15.10 -11.35 6.71
N SER A 209 -15.76 -10.22 6.89
CA SER A 209 -15.55 -9.28 7.98
C SER A 209 -16.87 -8.99 8.69
N ALA A 210 -16.86 -8.15 9.71
CA ALA A 210 -18.03 -7.78 10.48
C ALA A 210 -18.03 -6.29 10.80
N VAL A 211 -19.13 -5.62 10.49
CA VAL A 211 -19.33 -4.18 10.76
C VAL A 211 -19.21 -3.82 12.26
N ASN A 212 -19.43 -4.77 13.15
CA ASN A 212 -19.29 -4.56 14.59
C ASN A 212 -17.87 -4.84 15.12
N GLY A 213 -16.93 -5.13 14.25
CA GLY A 213 -15.54 -5.37 14.59
C GLY A 213 -15.23 -6.62 15.43
N ASN A 214 -16.22 -7.49 15.70
CA ASN A 214 -16.03 -8.68 16.53
C ASN A 214 -15.35 -9.81 15.74
N CYS A 215 -14.32 -10.42 16.31
CA CYS A 215 -13.60 -11.56 15.77
C CYS A 215 -14.33 -12.91 15.95
N GLN A 216 -15.62 -12.95 15.70
CA GLN A 216 -16.39 -14.18 15.73
C GLN A 216 -16.84 -14.56 14.32
N ASP A 217 -16.36 -15.71 13.82
CA ASP A 217 -16.67 -16.23 12.48
C ASP A 217 -16.32 -15.27 11.32
N VAL A 218 -15.28 -14.47 11.52
CA VAL A 218 -14.72 -13.54 10.53
C VAL A 218 -13.20 -13.66 10.47
N ILE A 219 -12.57 -13.04 9.49
CA ILE A 219 -11.11 -12.94 9.38
C ILE A 219 -10.62 -11.88 10.36
N CYS A 220 -9.57 -12.20 11.11
CA CYS A 220 -9.00 -11.35 12.15
C CYS A 220 -7.49 -11.27 12.10
N GLY A 221 -6.93 -10.19 12.65
CA GLY A 221 -5.52 -10.05 12.96
C GLY A 221 -5.11 -10.83 14.20
N GLU A 222 -3.80 -11.04 14.39
CA GLU A 222 -3.25 -11.60 15.63
C GLU A 222 -3.53 -10.71 16.85
N ASN A 223 -3.76 -9.41 16.62
CA ASN A 223 -4.18 -8.44 17.65
C ASN A 223 -5.64 -8.59 18.10
N GLY A 224 -6.40 -9.52 17.51
CA GLY A 224 -7.79 -9.77 17.84
C GLY A 224 -8.80 -8.78 17.25
N MET A 225 -8.38 -7.95 16.31
CA MET A 225 -9.26 -7.02 15.58
C MET A 225 -9.73 -7.62 14.26
N ALA A 226 -10.98 -7.34 13.88
CA ALA A 226 -11.55 -7.84 12.65
C ALA A 226 -10.89 -7.20 11.41
N PHE A 227 -10.91 -7.92 10.30
CA PHE A 227 -10.40 -7.46 9.01
C PHE A 227 -11.11 -6.19 8.55
N GLN A 228 -10.37 -5.07 8.43
CA GLN A 228 -10.88 -3.78 8.01
C GLN A 228 -11.14 -3.73 6.50
N THR A 229 -12.32 -3.29 6.11
CA THR A 229 -12.73 -3.15 4.70
C THR A 229 -13.32 -1.78 4.36
N ASP A 230 -13.52 -0.93 5.35
CA ASP A 230 -14.16 0.39 5.22
C ASP A 230 -13.14 1.55 5.26
N LEU A 231 -11.90 1.32 4.76
CA LEU A 231 -10.80 2.28 4.80
C LEU A 231 -11.14 3.67 4.26
N LEU A 232 -12.03 3.75 3.26
CA LEU A 232 -12.39 5.02 2.64
C LEU A 232 -13.47 5.79 3.42
N LEU A 233 -14.17 5.12 4.33
CA LEU A 233 -15.11 5.75 5.26
C LEU A 233 -14.36 6.23 6.50
N ASP A 234 -13.67 5.30 7.17
CA ASP A 234 -12.88 5.56 8.36
C ASP A 234 -11.75 4.54 8.48
N PRO A 235 -10.49 4.91 8.14
CA PRO A 235 -9.35 4.00 8.21
C PRO A 235 -9.00 3.56 9.64
N GLU A 236 -9.46 4.27 10.65
CA GLU A 236 -9.23 3.95 12.07
C GLU A 236 -10.36 3.11 12.69
N ASP A 237 -11.39 2.76 11.93
CA ASP A 237 -12.45 1.87 12.37
C ASP A 237 -12.02 0.39 12.35
N ASN A 238 -12.86 -0.48 12.88
CA ASN A 238 -12.58 -1.91 13.04
C ASN A 238 -13.62 -2.74 12.28
N GLY A 239 -13.15 -3.56 11.35
CA GLY A 239 -14.01 -4.46 10.59
C GLY A 239 -14.57 -3.82 9.32
N GLY A 240 -15.82 -4.11 9.02
CA GLY A 240 -16.54 -3.63 7.84
C GLY A 240 -17.41 -4.69 7.19
N GLU A 241 -17.92 -4.42 5.99
CA GLU A 241 -18.66 -5.38 5.19
C GLU A 241 -17.73 -6.46 4.61
N PRO A 242 -18.22 -7.66 4.27
CA PRO A 242 -17.39 -8.66 3.58
C PRO A 242 -16.79 -8.09 2.27
N LEU A 243 -15.52 -8.35 2.04
CA LEU A 243 -14.86 -7.98 0.80
C LEU A 243 -15.13 -9.06 -0.26
N GLU A 244 -15.91 -8.71 -1.27
CA GLU A 244 -16.23 -9.57 -2.40
C GLU A 244 -15.51 -9.10 -3.66
N ILE A 245 -14.76 -9.98 -4.31
CA ILE A 245 -14.02 -9.66 -5.52
C ILE A 245 -14.41 -10.64 -6.62
N TYR A 246 -14.92 -10.09 -7.74
CA TYR A 246 -15.30 -10.83 -8.94
C TYR A 246 -14.19 -10.80 -9.98
N PHE A 247 -13.99 -11.92 -10.66
CA PHE A 247 -13.00 -12.04 -11.72
C PHE A 247 -13.41 -13.09 -12.74
N ARG A 248 -12.87 -12.98 -13.96
CA ARG A 248 -13.05 -14.02 -14.98
C ARG A 248 -11.82 -14.90 -15.12
N GLY A 249 -12.02 -16.18 -15.35
CA GLY A 249 -10.94 -17.05 -15.78
C GLY A 249 -10.41 -16.62 -17.15
N GLN A 250 -9.12 -16.84 -17.38
CA GLN A 250 -8.41 -16.54 -18.62
C GLN A 250 -7.49 -17.72 -18.97
N GLU A 251 -7.20 -17.91 -20.25
CA GLU A 251 -6.16 -18.86 -20.64
C GLU A 251 -4.82 -18.51 -20.01
N SER A 252 -3.95 -19.53 -19.82
CA SER A 252 -2.60 -19.31 -19.31
C SER A 252 -1.79 -18.39 -20.24
N ILE A 253 -1.07 -17.46 -19.67
CA ILE A 253 -0.27 -16.47 -20.39
C ILE A 253 1.22 -16.65 -20.09
N ALA A 254 2.04 -16.39 -21.11
CA ALA A 254 3.49 -16.52 -21.00
C ALA A 254 4.13 -15.23 -20.46
N SER A 255 3.79 -14.85 -19.23
CA SER A 255 4.32 -13.68 -18.53
C SER A 255 4.78 -14.07 -17.13
N VAL A 256 5.58 -13.23 -16.49
CA VAL A 256 6.12 -13.49 -15.17
C VAL A 256 5.42 -12.60 -14.14
N PHE A 257 4.53 -13.22 -13.37
CA PHE A 257 3.89 -12.54 -12.25
C PHE A 257 4.86 -12.40 -11.07
N THR A 258 5.03 -11.17 -10.62
CA THR A 258 5.97 -10.83 -9.55
C THR A 258 5.29 -9.96 -8.52
N PRO A 259 4.89 -10.52 -7.36
CA PRO A 259 4.44 -9.71 -6.24
C PRO A 259 5.62 -8.99 -5.61
N LEU A 260 5.47 -7.69 -5.44
CA LEU A 260 6.44 -6.81 -4.81
C LEU A 260 5.93 -6.42 -3.42
N ARG A 261 6.82 -6.37 -2.46
CA ARG A 261 6.56 -5.86 -1.11
C ARG A 261 7.49 -4.70 -0.82
N ASN A 262 7.06 -3.80 0.04
CA ASN A 262 7.92 -2.73 0.49
C ASN A 262 9.05 -3.25 1.41
N LEU A 263 10.20 -2.61 1.31
CA LEU A 263 11.33 -2.87 2.20
C LEU A 263 11.10 -2.27 3.59
N PRO A 264 11.88 -2.71 4.60
CA PRO A 264 11.86 -2.14 5.95
C PRO A 264 11.94 -0.61 5.96
N ILE A 265 11.60 -0.01 7.07
CA ILE A 265 11.29 1.40 7.29
C ILE A 265 9.96 1.73 6.63
N ARG A 266 8.95 1.23 7.26
CA ARG A 266 7.56 1.39 6.92
C ARG A 266 6.77 1.37 8.22
N ASP A 267 5.54 1.78 8.17
CA ASP A 267 4.57 1.43 9.19
C ASP A 267 4.33 -0.09 9.11
N ALA A 268 5.05 -0.85 9.93
CA ALA A 268 5.15 -2.31 9.79
C ALA A 268 3.94 -3.04 10.36
N ASN A 269 3.25 -2.44 11.31
CA ASN A 269 2.05 -2.96 11.95
C ASN A 269 0.77 -2.25 11.49
N SER A 270 0.90 -1.23 10.62
CA SER A 270 -0.21 -0.44 10.09
C SER A 270 -1.09 0.19 11.18
N ASN A 271 -0.44 0.72 12.23
CA ASN A 271 -1.13 1.40 13.32
C ASN A 271 -1.20 2.93 13.10
N TYR A 272 -0.67 3.42 11.97
CA TYR A 272 -0.64 4.82 11.54
C TYR A 272 0.28 5.72 12.38
N TYR A 273 1.12 5.13 13.22
CA TYR A 273 2.15 5.82 13.99
C TYR A 273 3.55 5.33 13.58
N ILE A 274 4.56 6.07 13.97
CA ILE A 274 5.95 5.64 13.81
C ILE A 274 6.41 5.11 15.15
N ASP A 275 6.53 3.79 15.24
CA ASP A 275 6.98 3.11 16.44
C ASP A 275 8.51 3.15 16.58
N ASP A 276 9.02 3.00 17.79
CA ASP A 276 10.46 3.03 18.08
C ASP A 276 11.24 1.99 17.27
N PHE A 277 10.66 0.80 17.02
CA PHE A 277 11.29 -0.25 16.24
C PHE A 277 11.29 0.01 14.72
N GLU A 278 10.51 0.98 14.26
CA GLU A 278 10.46 1.42 12.87
C GLU A 278 11.41 2.59 12.59
N THR A 279 11.93 3.20 13.64
CA THR A 279 12.88 4.30 13.50
C THR A 279 14.17 3.82 12.84
N PHE A 280 14.75 4.69 12.03
CA PHE A 280 15.92 4.37 11.24
C PHE A 280 16.98 5.46 11.38
N ASP A 281 18.22 5.04 11.49
CA ASP A 281 19.35 5.98 11.47
C ASP A 281 19.59 6.50 10.05
N PHE A 282 18.96 7.62 9.74
CA PHE A 282 19.10 8.27 8.44
C PHE A 282 20.52 8.72 8.12
N VAL A 283 21.36 8.96 9.14
CA VAL A 283 22.75 9.39 8.95
C VAL A 283 23.61 8.25 8.39
N ASN A 284 23.30 7.03 8.77
CA ASN A 284 24.01 5.83 8.34
C ASN A 284 23.28 5.05 7.24
N ALA A 285 22.16 5.57 6.74
CA ALA A 285 21.43 4.94 5.66
C ALA A 285 22.34 4.74 4.44
N ARG A 286 22.26 3.56 3.83
CA ARG A 286 23.04 3.20 2.65
C ARG A 286 22.12 2.62 1.59
N ASP A 287 22.44 2.89 0.33
CA ASP A 287 21.79 2.22 -0.79
C ASP A 287 22.23 0.75 -0.91
N GLY A 288 21.63 0.01 -1.82
CA GLY A 288 21.98 -1.39 -2.11
C GLY A 288 23.43 -1.57 -2.60
N THR A 289 24.14 -0.50 -2.97
CA THR A 289 25.55 -0.51 -3.35
C THR A 289 26.49 -0.23 -2.18
N GLY A 290 25.94 0.12 -1.02
CA GLY A 290 26.69 0.47 0.19
C GLY A 290 27.14 1.92 0.26
N GLN A 291 26.70 2.79 -0.67
CA GLN A 291 26.95 4.22 -0.59
C GLN A 291 26.03 4.87 0.45
N THR A 292 26.55 5.82 1.21
CA THR A 292 25.75 6.62 2.14
C THR A 292 24.75 7.44 1.35
N LEU A 293 23.48 7.29 1.71
CA LEU A 293 22.39 8.02 1.10
C LEU A 293 22.31 9.42 1.67
N GLU A 294 22.15 10.36 0.75
CA GLU A 294 21.79 11.71 1.15
C GLU A 294 20.30 11.76 1.53
N TYR A 295 19.89 12.89 1.96
CA TYR A 295 18.63 13.24 2.55
C TYR A 295 17.35 12.65 1.94
N PHE A 296 17.25 12.51 0.64
CA PHE A 296 16.05 11.97 -0.01
C PHE A 296 16.14 10.49 -0.32
N GLU A 297 17.23 9.88 0.05
CA GLU A 297 17.66 8.61 -0.49
C GLU A 297 17.80 7.53 0.56
N THR A 298 17.06 7.72 1.66
CA THR A 298 16.96 6.63 2.62
C THR A 298 16.28 5.44 1.94
N PRO A 299 16.69 4.20 2.19
CA PRO A 299 16.01 3.01 1.69
C PRO A 299 14.69 2.79 2.43
N ALA A 300 13.87 3.84 2.54
CA ALA A 300 12.61 3.84 3.27
C ALA A 300 11.44 4.02 2.30
N ASN A 301 10.33 3.42 2.61
CA ASN A 301 9.05 3.73 1.98
C ASN A 301 8.49 5.01 2.59
N ALA A 302 8.93 6.13 2.09
CA ALA A 302 8.58 7.42 2.65
C ALA A 302 8.29 8.42 1.54
N ALA A 303 7.40 9.36 1.83
CA ALA A 303 7.13 10.51 0.99
C ALA A 303 7.46 11.77 1.77
N ARG A 304 7.96 12.77 1.06
CA ARG A 304 8.18 14.10 1.60
C ARG A 304 7.12 15.04 1.07
N LEU A 305 6.46 15.74 1.98
CA LEU A 305 5.53 16.82 1.65
C LEU A 305 6.17 18.17 1.92
N ALA A 306 5.87 19.16 1.08
CA ALA A 306 6.23 20.55 1.30
C ALA A 306 5.04 21.43 0.97
N MET A 307 4.78 22.39 1.85
CA MET A 307 3.79 23.44 1.57
C MET A 307 4.29 24.33 0.44
N ASN A 308 3.39 24.76 -0.45
CA ASN A 308 3.71 25.82 -1.38
C ASN A 308 3.93 27.12 -0.59
N GLY A 309 4.99 27.89 -0.93
CA GLY A 309 5.33 29.16 -0.26
C GLY A 309 4.21 30.20 -0.23
N ASN A 310 3.17 30.04 -1.03
CA ASN A 310 1.97 30.89 -1.01
C ASN A 310 0.85 30.40 -0.08
N ALA A 311 1.01 29.27 0.58
CA ALA A 311 0.05 28.76 1.57
C ALA A 311 0.13 29.57 2.88
N VAL A 312 -0.08 30.85 2.80
CA VAL A 312 0.18 31.85 3.85
C VAL A 312 -0.71 31.68 5.08
N VAL A 313 -1.87 31.05 4.90
CA VAL A 313 -2.90 30.98 5.94
C VAL A 313 -2.46 30.21 7.18
N LEU A 314 -1.52 29.32 7.04
CA LEU A 314 -1.10 28.41 8.11
C LEU A 314 0.22 28.82 8.78
N GLY A 315 0.50 30.11 8.84
CA GLY A 315 1.72 30.60 9.51
C GLY A 315 2.99 30.34 8.73
N ASN A 316 2.90 30.30 7.41
CA ASN A 316 4.03 30.18 6.52
C ASN A 316 4.99 31.37 6.69
N ASP A 317 6.21 31.11 7.09
CA ASP A 317 7.29 32.09 7.23
C ASP A 317 8.04 32.35 5.90
N GLY A 318 7.55 31.82 4.79
CA GLY A 318 8.20 31.85 3.48
C GLY A 318 9.07 30.63 3.20
N ASN A 319 9.16 29.69 4.13
CA ASN A 319 9.84 28.42 3.94
C ASN A 319 8.83 27.32 3.59
N ASP A 320 8.92 26.78 2.39
CA ASP A 320 8.04 25.72 1.89
C ASP A 320 7.94 24.47 2.80
N GLU A 321 8.92 24.26 3.66
CA GLU A 321 9.01 23.08 4.53
C GLU A 321 8.58 23.35 5.97
N ALA A 322 8.35 24.61 6.35
CA ALA A 322 8.17 24.99 7.75
C ALA A 322 6.85 24.54 8.36
N ASN A 323 5.80 24.37 7.54
CA ASN A 323 4.43 24.23 8.02
C ASN A 323 3.90 22.79 8.00
N ALA A 324 4.68 21.82 7.56
CA ALA A 324 4.27 20.43 7.55
C ALA A 324 5.29 19.56 8.30
N ARG A 325 4.80 18.77 9.24
CA ARG A 325 5.55 17.72 9.90
C ARG A 325 4.87 16.40 9.65
N VAL A 326 5.66 15.38 9.43
CA VAL A 326 5.17 14.08 9.02
C VAL A 326 5.52 13.08 10.11
N GLY A 327 4.50 12.40 10.63
CA GLY A 327 4.67 11.39 11.66
C GLY A 327 5.13 11.90 13.02
N CYS A 328 4.97 13.20 13.33
CA CYS A 328 5.37 13.77 14.62
C CYS A 328 4.47 14.92 15.06
N SER A 329 4.24 15.02 16.36
CA SER A 329 3.42 16.05 16.97
C SER A 329 4.12 17.42 17.04
N TYR A 330 3.33 18.48 17.08
CA TYR A 330 3.80 19.83 17.36
C TYR A 330 4.33 19.97 18.78
N GLU A 331 3.72 19.28 19.73
CA GLU A 331 4.07 19.39 21.15
C GLU A 331 5.46 18.82 21.46
N GLU A 332 5.92 17.90 20.62
CA GLU A 332 7.22 17.23 20.73
C GLU A 332 8.12 17.47 19.50
N PRO A 333 8.40 18.75 19.18
CA PRO A 333 9.12 19.08 17.95
C PRO A 333 10.56 18.59 17.92
N GLU A 334 11.14 18.30 19.09
CA GLU A 334 12.51 17.84 19.22
C GLU A 334 12.66 16.37 18.83
N GLU A 335 11.57 15.61 18.88
CA GLU A 335 11.48 14.22 18.41
C GLU A 335 11.19 14.12 16.91
N CYS A 336 10.79 15.25 16.31
CA CYS A 336 10.53 15.33 14.88
C CYS A 336 11.84 15.47 14.12
N TRP A 337 12.10 14.55 13.23
CA TRP A 337 13.28 14.63 12.36
C TRP A 337 13.26 15.93 11.54
N ASP A 338 14.44 16.46 11.24
CA ASP A 338 14.61 17.63 10.35
C ASP A 338 13.96 17.40 8.98
N LYS A 339 13.71 16.16 8.65
CA LYS A 339 13.22 15.69 7.37
C LYS A 339 11.84 15.10 7.54
N LYS A 340 10.89 15.57 6.70
CA LYS A 340 9.49 15.25 6.82
C LYS A 340 9.14 14.12 5.86
N TYR A 341 8.94 12.93 6.41
CA TYR A 341 8.54 11.75 5.66
C TYR A 341 7.16 11.27 6.10
N ILE A 342 6.42 10.73 5.16
CA ILE A 342 5.24 9.93 5.40
C ILE A 342 5.65 8.48 5.27
N TYR A 343 5.41 7.69 6.29
CA TYR A 343 5.59 6.25 6.24
C TYR A 343 4.40 5.63 5.53
N GLN A 344 4.67 4.63 4.71
CA GLN A 344 3.66 4.03 3.86
C GLN A 344 3.65 2.52 4.04
N THR A 345 2.45 1.95 4.07
CA THR A 345 2.26 0.50 4.06
C THR A 345 1.55 0.10 2.78
N TYR A 346 2.21 -0.71 1.94
CA TYR A 346 1.65 -1.15 0.68
C TYR A 346 2.39 -2.36 0.10
N GLY A 347 1.75 -3.01 -0.85
CA GLY A 347 2.34 -4.00 -1.74
C GLY A 347 1.98 -3.66 -3.18
N LEU A 348 2.59 -4.31 -4.14
CA LEU A 348 2.31 -4.12 -5.56
C LEU A 348 2.44 -5.44 -6.30
N ASN A 349 1.46 -5.79 -7.09
CA ASN A 349 1.53 -6.93 -7.99
C ASN A 349 1.93 -6.44 -9.37
N THR A 350 2.93 -7.08 -9.96
CA THR A 350 3.44 -6.71 -11.27
C THR A 350 3.52 -7.92 -12.19
N GLU A 351 3.50 -7.65 -13.49
CA GLU A 351 3.61 -8.65 -14.52
C GLU A 351 4.59 -8.22 -15.58
N VAL A 352 5.68 -8.96 -15.75
CA VAL A 352 6.65 -8.75 -16.83
C VAL A 352 6.13 -9.45 -18.08
N VAL A 353 5.70 -8.67 -19.07
CA VAL A 353 5.04 -9.17 -20.28
C VAL A 353 6.03 -9.59 -21.34
N GLY A 354 7.12 -8.83 -21.52
CA GLY A 354 8.15 -9.10 -22.52
C GLY A 354 8.65 -7.83 -23.21
N PRO A 355 9.34 -7.97 -24.38
CA PRO A 355 9.85 -6.83 -25.12
C PRO A 355 8.74 -5.85 -25.52
N GLU A 356 9.00 -4.56 -25.30
CA GLU A 356 8.14 -3.49 -25.77
C GLU A 356 8.26 -3.37 -27.29
N LYS A 357 7.13 -3.27 -27.97
CA LYS A 357 7.10 -3.09 -29.43
C LYS A 357 6.77 -1.65 -29.77
N ASP A 358 7.47 -1.11 -30.74
CA ASP A 358 7.11 0.17 -31.35
C ASP A 358 5.74 0.04 -32.07
N PRO A 359 4.75 0.87 -31.75
CA PRO A 359 3.40 0.72 -32.30
C PRO A 359 3.29 1.00 -33.80
N GLU A 360 4.25 1.73 -34.38
CA GLU A 360 4.24 2.06 -35.81
C GLU A 360 5.00 1.04 -36.65
N THR A 361 6.12 0.54 -36.15
CA THR A 361 7.01 -0.36 -36.89
C THR A 361 6.88 -1.82 -36.50
N GLY A 362 6.38 -2.11 -35.28
CA GLY A 362 6.33 -3.46 -34.71
C GLY A 362 7.69 -4.02 -34.28
N GLU A 363 8.75 -3.21 -34.37
CA GLU A 363 10.11 -3.59 -33.96
C GLU A 363 10.29 -3.49 -32.44
N ASP A 364 11.26 -4.21 -31.88
CA ASP A 364 11.61 -4.11 -30.47
C ASP A 364 12.24 -2.74 -30.16
N THR A 365 11.70 -2.03 -29.17
CA THR A 365 12.27 -0.75 -28.71
C THR A 365 13.55 -0.93 -27.89
N GLY A 366 13.85 -2.15 -27.44
CA GLY A 366 14.92 -2.47 -26.51
C GLY A 366 14.50 -2.39 -25.04
N ASN A 367 13.26 -1.99 -24.78
CA ASN A 367 12.67 -1.93 -23.45
C ASN A 367 11.88 -3.21 -23.15
N ILE A 368 11.54 -3.40 -21.86
CA ILE A 368 10.68 -4.50 -21.41
C ILE A 368 9.40 -3.88 -20.85
N ARG A 369 8.25 -4.32 -21.33
CA ARG A 369 6.94 -3.91 -20.87
C ARG A 369 6.59 -4.63 -19.57
N VAL A 370 6.11 -3.88 -18.61
CA VAL A 370 5.65 -4.35 -17.30
C VAL A 370 4.25 -3.79 -17.05
N LEU A 371 3.36 -4.62 -16.57
CA LEU A 371 2.02 -4.21 -16.14
C LEU A 371 1.96 -4.23 -14.61
N LEU A 372 1.33 -3.21 -14.01
CA LEU A 372 1.12 -3.11 -12.58
C LEU A 372 -0.37 -3.21 -12.30
N TYR A 373 -0.72 -4.07 -11.36
CA TYR A 373 -2.10 -4.19 -10.88
C TYR A 373 -2.40 -3.04 -9.91
N PRO A 374 -3.38 -2.18 -10.22
CA PRO A 374 -3.76 -1.09 -9.33
C PRO A 374 -4.15 -1.59 -7.93
N THR A 375 -3.74 -0.86 -6.92
CA THR A 375 -4.01 -1.16 -5.51
C THR A 375 -4.12 0.11 -4.69
N MET A 376 -4.23 -0.02 -3.38
CA MET A 376 -4.24 1.09 -2.44
C MET A 376 -2.94 1.15 -1.64
N LEU A 377 -2.46 2.37 -1.41
CA LEU A 377 -1.39 2.67 -0.46
C LEU A 377 -2.01 3.42 0.72
N VAL A 378 -1.62 3.07 1.93
CA VAL A 378 -2.02 3.80 3.13
C VAL A 378 -0.78 4.45 3.73
N THR A 379 -0.90 5.69 4.14
CA THR A 379 0.20 6.47 4.71
C THR A 379 -0.12 6.87 6.15
N THR A 380 0.92 7.08 6.94
CA THR A 380 0.78 7.69 8.26
C THR A 380 0.24 9.12 8.15
N PRO A 381 -0.39 9.64 9.20
CA PRO A 381 -0.79 11.03 9.29
C PRO A 381 0.36 12.01 9.07
N ALA A 382 0.03 13.17 8.52
CA ALA A 382 0.89 14.34 8.50
C ALA A 382 0.32 15.42 9.42
N ILE A 383 1.19 16.04 10.21
CA ILE A 383 0.81 17.15 11.07
C ILE A 383 1.06 18.47 10.34
N VAL A 384 0.04 19.27 10.19
CA VAL A 384 0.12 20.58 9.54
C VAL A 384 0.03 21.67 10.61
N TRP A 385 1.04 22.50 10.68
CA TRP A 385 1.10 23.63 11.62
C TRP A 385 0.48 24.87 11.04
N TYR A 386 -0.19 25.61 11.90
CA TYR A 386 -0.71 26.93 11.56
C TYR A 386 -0.76 27.82 12.81
N ASN A 387 -0.89 29.12 12.58
CA ASN A 387 -1.04 30.09 13.65
C ASN A 387 -2.31 30.91 13.39
N LEU A 388 -3.40 30.51 14.00
CA LEU A 388 -4.68 31.17 13.84
C LEU A 388 -4.99 32.15 14.99
N LEU A 389 -4.88 31.73 16.23
CA LEU A 389 -5.02 32.53 17.46
C LEU A 389 -3.92 32.15 18.47
N GLY A 390 -2.83 31.64 17.97
CA GLY A 390 -1.72 31.01 18.66
C GLY A 390 -1.27 29.80 17.86
N PRO A 391 -0.13 29.18 18.25
CA PRO A 391 0.32 27.95 17.62
C PRO A 391 -0.78 26.88 17.70
N SER A 392 -1.11 26.29 16.57
CA SER A 392 -2.10 25.22 16.43
C SER A 392 -1.64 24.21 15.41
N GLU A 393 -2.18 23.02 15.47
CA GLU A 393 -1.90 21.95 14.52
C GLU A 393 -3.18 21.23 14.11
N SER A 394 -3.14 20.62 12.94
CA SER A 394 -4.16 19.69 12.47
C SER A 394 -3.49 18.41 12.01
N ASP A 395 -4.05 17.30 12.42
CA ASP A 395 -3.70 15.97 11.97
C ASP A 395 -4.49 15.66 10.69
N THR A 396 -3.83 15.15 9.67
CA THR A 396 -4.48 14.76 8.43
C THR A 396 -5.22 13.41 8.55
N GLY A 397 -5.03 12.70 9.65
CA GLY A 397 -5.37 11.29 9.71
C GLY A 397 -4.58 10.45 8.68
N PRO A 398 -4.77 9.14 8.66
CA PRO A 398 -4.23 8.29 7.63
C PRO A 398 -4.75 8.72 6.25
N GLN A 399 -3.86 8.68 5.25
CA GLN A 399 -4.20 9.03 3.88
C GLN A 399 -4.17 7.80 3.00
N ILE A 400 -5.15 7.68 2.11
CA ILE A 400 -5.29 6.56 1.21
C ILE A 400 -5.03 7.04 -0.22
N LEU A 401 -4.07 6.41 -0.88
CA LEU A 401 -3.73 6.67 -2.27
C LEU A 401 -4.21 5.49 -3.10
N ARG A 402 -5.27 5.69 -3.88
CA ARG A 402 -5.82 4.66 -4.77
C ARG A 402 -5.20 4.77 -6.15
N MET A 403 -4.57 3.72 -6.63
CA MET A 403 -4.10 3.62 -8.01
C MET A 403 -5.29 3.41 -8.95
N ARG A 404 -5.29 4.11 -10.09
CA ARG A 404 -6.36 4.02 -11.09
C ARG A 404 -6.01 3.02 -12.17
N TYR A 405 -7.03 2.31 -12.66
CA TYR A 405 -6.94 1.61 -13.93
C TYR A 405 -6.83 2.61 -15.08
N GLN A 406 -6.05 2.26 -16.11
CA GLN A 406 -5.94 3.03 -17.35
C GLN A 406 -7.09 2.67 -18.29
N GLU A 407 -7.28 3.48 -19.33
CA GLU A 407 -8.23 3.14 -20.38
C GLU A 407 -7.83 1.82 -21.06
N PRO A 408 -8.73 0.84 -21.17
CA PRO A 408 -8.44 -0.42 -21.82
C PRO A 408 -8.00 -0.25 -23.27
N THR A 409 -6.99 -1.01 -23.67
CA THR A 409 -6.50 -1.09 -25.04
C THR A 409 -6.53 -2.55 -25.54
N GLU A 410 -6.30 -2.77 -26.83
CA GLU A 410 -6.24 -4.13 -27.39
C GLU A 410 -5.14 -4.97 -26.72
N ASP A 411 -3.98 -4.35 -26.43
CA ASP A 411 -2.83 -5.00 -25.79
C ASP A 411 -2.90 -5.00 -24.26
N ASN A 412 -3.81 -4.23 -23.67
CA ASN A 412 -4.03 -4.10 -22.24
C ASN A 412 -5.52 -4.01 -21.92
N PRO A 413 -6.28 -5.10 -22.18
CA PRO A 413 -7.75 -5.07 -22.07
C PRO A 413 -8.26 -4.89 -20.64
N GLN A 414 -7.43 -5.11 -19.64
CA GLN A 414 -7.78 -4.87 -18.24
C GLN A 414 -7.50 -3.44 -17.78
N GLY A 415 -6.83 -2.61 -18.59
CA GLY A 415 -6.45 -1.26 -18.20
C GLY A 415 -5.45 -1.20 -17.04
N LEU A 416 -4.54 -2.18 -16.95
CA LEU A 416 -3.48 -2.19 -15.95
C LEU A 416 -2.51 -1.02 -16.18
N ILE A 417 -1.84 -0.57 -15.14
CA ILE A 417 -0.88 0.54 -15.26
C ILE A 417 0.35 0.06 -16.04
N GLU A 418 0.67 0.75 -17.12
CA GLU A 418 1.81 0.41 -17.96
C GLU A 418 3.09 1.05 -17.44
N GLY A 419 4.06 0.21 -17.15
CA GLY A 419 5.44 0.57 -16.84
C GLY A 419 6.41 -0.10 -17.81
N ARG A 420 7.64 0.32 -17.75
CA ARG A 420 8.70 -0.23 -18.61
C ARG A 420 10.03 -0.33 -17.88
N ILE A 421 10.82 -1.31 -18.25
CA ILE A 421 12.23 -1.40 -17.87
C ILE A 421 13.05 -0.91 -19.04
N VAL A 422 13.83 0.13 -18.82
CA VAL A 422 14.69 0.76 -19.81
C VAL A 422 16.16 0.63 -19.41
N THR A 423 17.08 0.78 -20.34
CA THR A 423 18.50 0.90 -20.03
C THR A 423 18.81 2.36 -19.70
N SER A 424 19.31 2.66 -18.51
CA SER A 424 19.69 4.01 -18.14
C SER A 424 20.91 4.51 -18.91
N ALA A 425 21.07 5.82 -18.99
CA ALA A 425 22.25 6.44 -19.61
C ALA A 425 23.56 6.11 -18.86
N GLU A 426 23.46 5.71 -17.59
CA GLU A 426 24.57 5.32 -16.73
C GLU A 426 24.88 3.81 -16.80
N GLY A 427 24.09 3.06 -17.59
CA GLY A 427 24.34 1.65 -17.90
C GLY A 427 23.79 0.69 -16.87
N GLY A 428 22.50 0.64 -16.65
CA GLY A 428 21.81 -0.35 -15.80
C GLY A 428 20.31 -0.36 -16.08
N PRO A 429 19.59 -1.39 -15.64
CA PRO A 429 18.14 -1.43 -15.80
C PRO A 429 17.49 -0.39 -14.87
N ARG A 430 16.51 0.33 -15.41
CA ARG A 430 15.71 1.33 -14.71
C ARG A 430 14.24 1.06 -14.97
N PHE A 431 13.44 1.10 -13.93
CA PHE A 431 12.00 1.04 -14.06
C PHE A 431 11.42 2.46 -14.17
N GLU A 432 10.42 2.62 -15.03
CA GLU A 432 9.69 3.87 -15.22
C GLU A 432 8.19 3.58 -15.34
N VAL A 433 7.38 4.41 -14.69
CA VAL A 433 5.92 4.32 -14.72
C VAL A 433 5.28 5.67 -14.43
N ASN A 434 4.15 5.94 -15.07
CA ASN A 434 3.25 7.05 -14.73
C ASN A 434 2.02 6.45 -14.03
N ALA A 435 1.85 6.77 -12.77
CA ALA A 435 0.74 6.28 -11.95
C ALA A 435 -0.26 7.41 -11.70
N ASP A 436 -1.48 7.24 -12.19
CA ASP A 436 -2.61 8.09 -11.83
C ASP A 436 -3.20 7.60 -10.52
N LEU A 437 -3.33 8.53 -9.58
CA LEU A 437 -3.75 8.28 -8.21
C LEU A 437 -4.95 9.13 -7.82
N LEU A 438 -5.74 8.60 -6.89
CA LEU A 438 -6.76 9.34 -6.17
C LEU A 438 -6.38 9.39 -4.70
N LEU A 439 -6.34 10.59 -4.12
CA LEU A 439 -6.06 10.80 -2.70
C LEU A 439 -7.39 10.93 -1.95
N ASP A 440 -7.51 10.14 -0.89
CA ASP A 440 -8.57 10.22 0.09
C ASP A 440 -7.97 10.47 1.48
N ALA A 441 -8.52 11.43 2.22
CA ALA A 441 -8.14 11.75 3.59
C ALA A 441 -9.42 11.86 4.46
N PRO A 442 -10.10 10.73 4.73
CA PRO A 442 -11.40 10.74 5.40
C PRO A 442 -11.33 11.31 6.80
N ASN A 443 -10.23 11.10 7.52
CA ASN A 443 -10.02 11.54 8.90
C ASN A 443 -9.21 12.84 8.99
N LEU A 444 -9.21 13.67 7.95
CA LEU A 444 -8.55 14.98 8.03
C LEU A 444 -9.24 15.88 9.06
N HIS A 445 -8.59 16.04 10.20
CA HIS A 445 -9.05 16.94 11.27
C HIS A 445 -8.73 18.39 10.92
N LEU A 446 -9.77 19.14 10.57
CA LEU A 446 -9.64 20.57 10.34
C LEU A 446 -9.78 21.33 11.67
N PRO A 447 -9.22 22.56 11.79
CA PRO A 447 -9.10 23.31 13.05
C PRO A 447 -10.39 23.51 13.85
N ILE A 448 -11.54 23.27 13.25
CA ILE A 448 -12.83 23.41 13.92
C ILE A 448 -13.72 22.26 13.45
N GLU A 449 -13.69 21.18 14.21
CA GLU A 449 -14.47 19.99 13.92
C GLU A 449 -15.93 20.28 13.60
N GLY A 450 -16.44 19.68 12.53
CA GLY A 450 -17.83 19.77 12.09
C GLY A 450 -18.24 21.09 11.46
N LEU A 451 -17.37 22.10 11.43
CA LEU A 451 -17.66 23.40 10.82
C LEU A 451 -16.97 23.61 9.47
N LEU A 452 -15.90 22.89 9.23
CA LEU A 452 -15.15 22.96 7.99
C LEU A 452 -15.22 21.63 7.26
N ALA A 453 -15.24 21.68 5.93
CA ALA A 453 -15.17 20.55 5.03
C ALA A 453 -14.00 20.73 4.06
N HIS A 454 -13.47 19.64 3.55
CA HIS A 454 -12.38 19.63 2.57
C HIS A 454 -12.76 18.83 1.33
N ASN A 455 -11.92 18.90 0.29
CA ASN A 455 -12.13 18.25 -1.00
C ASN A 455 -11.26 17.00 -1.20
N LEU A 456 -10.53 16.53 -0.20
CA LEU A 456 -9.66 15.37 -0.33
C LEU A 456 -10.45 14.05 -0.26
N PHE A 457 -11.35 13.89 -1.22
CA PHE A 457 -12.09 12.66 -1.51
C PHE A 457 -11.97 12.39 -3.00
N SER A 458 -11.28 11.32 -3.36
CA SER A 458 -10.93 11.00 -4.75
C SER A 458 -10.21 12.14 -5.47
N TYR A 459 -9.31 12.84 -4.77
CA TYR A 459 -8.55 13.95 -5.37
C TYR A 459 -7.52 13.41 -6.36
N PRO A 460 -7.60 13.75 -7.67
CA PRO A 460 -6.75 13.17 -8.68
C PRO A 460 -5.37 13.84 -8.75
N PHE A 461 -4.32 13.05 -8.86
CA PHE A 461 -2.97 13.52 -9.19
C PHE A 461 -2.15 12.39 -9.84
N THR A 462 -1.07 12.75 -10.53
CA THR A 462 -0.21 11.78 -11.22
C THR A 462 1.19 11.81 -10.61
N LEU A 463 1.77 10.63 -10.37
CA LEU A 463 3.17 10.44 -10.05
C LEU A 463 3.90 9.86 -11.26
N GLU A 464 4.92 10.57 -11.72
CA GLU A 464 5.90 10.05 -12.67
C GLU A 464 7.03 9.42 -11.85
N LEU A 465 7.07 8.10 -11.80
CA LEU A 465 7.99 7.35 -10.97
C LEU A 465 9.08 6.69 -11.81
N GLY A 466 10.30 6.75 -11.32
CA GLY A 466 11.41 6.06 -11.95
C GLY A 466 12.51 5.71 -10.97
N GLY A 467 13.21 4.60 -11.21
CA GLY A 467 14.26 4.18 -10.31
C GLY A 467 15.06 2.98 -10.78
N ALA A 468 16.25 2.84 -10.21
CA ALA A 468 17.15 1.75 -10.54
C ALA A 468 16.58 0.40 -10.10
N ILE A 469 16.87 -0.64 -10.88
CA ILE A 469 16.59 -2.03 -10.54
C ILE A 469 17.90 -2.69 -10.13
N THR A 470 17.90 -3.35 -8.97
CA THR A 470 18.99 -4.20 -8.50
C THR A 470 18.55 -5.65 -8.48
N PHE A 471 19.33 -6.53 -9.09
CA PHE A 471 19.10 -7.97 -9.02
C PHE A 471 20.05 -8.62 -8.02
N PHE A 472 19.52 -9.53 -7.23
CA PHE A 472 20.27 -10.30 -6.24
C PHE A 472 20.52 -11.73 -6.73
N ASP A 473 21.54 -12.38 -6.18
CA ASP A 473 21.94 -13.74 -6.55
C ASP A 473 20.85 -14.81 -6.34
N ASP A 474 19.91 -14.56 -5.41
CA ASP A 474 18.75 -15.42 -5.16
C ASP A 474 17.56 -15.16 -6.10
N GLY A 475 17.74 -14.29 -7.08
CA GLY A 475 16.76 -13.92 -8.07
C GLY A 475 15.76 -12.85 -7.60
N ARG A 476 15.90 -12.30 -6.40
CA ARG A 476 15.11 -11.14 -6.00
C ARG A 476 15.46 -9.95 -6.87
N MET A 477 14.47 -9.10 -7.05
CA MET A 477 14.58 -7.81 -7.72
C MET A 477 14.17 -6.73 -6.74
N GLN A 478 15.00 -5.72 -6.59
CA GLN A 478 14.68 -4.50 -5.85
C GLN A 478 14.47 -3.35 -6.82
N ILE A 479 13.42 -2.57 -6.60
CA ILE A 479 13.11 -1.37 -7.40
C ILE A 479 13.02 -0.18 -6.44
N ALA A 480 13.94 0.75 -6.56
CA ALA A 480 13.96 1.98 -5.77
C ALA A 480 13.47 3.14 -6.65
N GLN A 481 12.25 3.59 -6.44
CA GLN A 481 11.57 4.58 -7.28
C GLN A 481 11.47 5.93 -6.61
N ARG A 482 11.50 6.99 -7.41
CA ARG A 482 11.23 8.37 -7.01
C ARG A 482 10.40 9.07 -8.05
N ASN A 483 9.65 10.08 -7.62
CA ASN A 483 8.95 10.94 -8.56
C ASN A 483 9.92 11.91 -9.24
N SER A 484 9.72 12.12 -10.53
CA SER A 484 10.41 13.14 -11.33
C SER A 484 9.61 14.44 -11.40
N ASN A 485 8.29 14.35 -11.38
CA ASN A 485 7.38 15.49 -11.43
C ASN A 485 7.14 16.12 -10.05
N THR A 486 6.42 17.25 -10.04
CA THR A 486 6.03 17.98 -8.83
C THR A 486 4.51 18.09 -8.78
N PRO A 487 3.79 17.05 -8.32
CA PRO A 487 2.35 17.14 -8.16
C PRO A 487 1.97 18.25 -7.18
N LEU A 488 0.93 18.97 -7.51
CA LEU A 488 0.31 19.98 -6.67
C LEU A 488 -1.06 19.49 -6.24
N ILE A 489 -1.24 19.31 -4.94
CA ILE A 489 -2.51 18.93 -4.31
C ILE A 489 -3.07 20.19 -3.67
N THR A 490 -4.18 20.70 -4.19
CA THR A 490 -4.83 21.88 -3.63
C THR A 490 -5.97 21.45 -2.72
N VAL A 491 -5.77 21.60 -1.43
CA VAL A 491 -6.82 21.32 -0.44
C VAL A 491 -7.75 22.54 -0.38
N ASP A 492 -8.98 22.37 -0.81
CA ASP A 492 -10.03 23.37 -0.68
C ASP A 492 -10.74 23.16 0.66
N VAL A 493 -10.68 24.16 1.54
CA VAL A 493 -11.36 24.17 2.83
C VAL A 493 -12.51 25.16 2.77
N ALA A 494 -13.71 24.70 3.01
CA ALA A 494 -14.94 25.50 3.00
C ALA A 494 -15.78 25.27 4.26
N GLY A 495 -16.70 26.18 4.54
CA GLY A 495 -17.68 25.96 5.60
C GLY A 495 -18.63 24.82 5.27
N SER A 496 -18.87 23.91 6.23
CA SER A 496 -19.85 22.83 6.05
C SER A 496 -21.28 23.40 5.96
N SER A 497 -22.14 22.74 5.17
CA SER A 497 -23.54 23.17 4.96
C SER A 497 -24.41 23.16 6.25
N ASP A 498 -23.95 22.46 7.29
CA ASP A 498 -24.69 22.26 8.53
C ASP A 498 -24.36 23.28 9.64
N ALA A 499 -23.39 24.15 9.38
CA ALA A 499 -22.96 25.12 10.37
C ALA A 499 -23.96 26.31 10.46
N THR A 500 -24.52 26.48 11.62
CA THR A 500 -25.36 27.64 11.90
C THR A 500 -24.61 28.96 11.77
N SER A 501 -25.17 29.90 11.06
CA SER A 501 -24.63 31.11 10.48
C SER A 501 -23.81 32.08 11.37
N GLY A 502 -23.70 31.85 12.67
CA GLY A 502 -23.01 32.78 13.57
C GLY A 502 -21.52 32.51 13.77
N LEU A 503 -21.12 31.26 13.83
CA LEU A 503 -19.73 30.87 14.08
C LEU A 503 -18.92 30.81 12.77
N LEU A 504 -19.57 30.44 11.69
CA LEU A 504 -18.98 30.44 10.33
C LEU A 504 -18.58 31.85 9.86
N GLY A 505 -19.40 32.85 10.17
CA GLY A 505 -19.03 34.24 9.89
C GLY A 505 -17.75 34.65 10.61
N PHE A 506 -17.48 34.10 11.78
CA PHE A 506 -16.28 34.41 12.56
C PHE A 506 -15.03 33.72 12.01
N VAL A 507 -15.13 32.43 11.66
CA VAL A 507 -13.99 31.66 11.13
C VAL A 507 -13.62 32.09 9.73
N SER A 508 -14.61 32.36 8.89
CA SER A 508 -14.36 32.88 7.53
C SER A 508 -13.83 34.31 7.55
N CYS A 509 -14.25 35.09 8.53
CA CYS A 509 -13.71 36.43 8.80
C CYS A 509 -12.22 36.35 9.18
N LEU A 510 -11.87 35.45 10.08
CA LEU A 510 -10.47 35.19 10.42
C LEU A 510 -9.64 34.75 9.20
N GLY A 511 -10.13 33.80 8.41
CA GLY A 511 -9.47 33.37 7.17
C GLY A 511 -9.21 34.51 6.20
N SER A 512 -10.16 35.42 6.00
CA SER A 512 -10.00 36.56 5.09
C SER A 512 -9.03 37.63 5.61
N ILE A 513 -8.95 37.82 6.92
CA ILE A 513 -7.97 38.70 7.55
C ILE A 513 -6.55 38.18 7.30
N PHE A 514 -6.34 36.86 7.38
CA PHE A 514 -5.05 36.23 7.18
C PHE A 514 -4.63 36.14 5.70
N THR A 515 -5.57 36.09 4.76
CA THR A 515 -5.27 36.08 3.31
C THR A 515 -5.12 37.48 2.70
N GLY A 516 -5.21 38.54 3.51
CA GLY A 516 -5.12 39.91 3.02
C GLY A 516 -6.36 40.40 2.26
N GLY A 517 -7.47 39.67 2.29
CA GLY A 517 -8.71 39.98 1.59
C GLY A 517 -9.62 41.02 2.27
N GLY A 518 -9.30 41.43 3.50
CA GLY A 518 -10.09 42.41 4.25
C GLY A 518 -11.47 41.91 4.68
N PHE A 519 -12.20 42.75 5.41
CA PHE A 519 -13.53 42.40 6.00
C PHE A 519 -14.61 42.10 4.94
N GLY A 520 -14.44 42.47 3.67
CA GLY A 520 -15.42 42.20 2.60
C GLY A 520 -15.60 40.73 2.26
N ALA A 521 -14.55 39.92 2.40
CA ALA A 521 -14.61 38.49 2.18
C ALA A 521 -15.39 37.75 3.30
N CYS A 522 -15.53 38.36 4.48
CA CYS A 522 -16.34 37.82 5.57
C CYS A 522 -17.84 37.81 5.24
N GLU A 523 -18.29 38.78 4.47
CA GLU A 523 -19.71 38.94 4.12
C GLU A 523 -20.12 37.95 3.01
N GLU A 524 -19.22 37.61 2.11
CA GLU A 524 -19.44 36.63 1.04
C GLU A 524 -19.45 35.19 1.54
N LEU A 525 -18.60 34.84 2.48
CA LEU A 525 -18.57 33.50 3.11
C LEU A 525 -19.77 33.28 4.05
N ALA A 526 -20.17 34.30 4.82
CA ALA A 526 -21.34 34.22 5.67
C ALA A 526 -22.67 34.00 4.89
N ASN A 527 -22.67 34.34 3.61
CA ASN A 527 -23.82 34.16 2.73
C ASN A 527 -23.72 32.85 1.87
N GLY A 528 -22.77 31.93 2.15
CA GLY A 528 -22.59 30.67 1.40
C GLY A 528 -22.10 30.87 -0.03
N THR A 529 -21.60 32.06 -0.38
CA THR A 529 -21.09 32.40 -1.71
C THR A 529 -19.56 32.57 -1.73
N GLY A 530 -18.90 32.35 -0.58
CA GLY A 530 -17.47 32.56 -0.42
C GLY A 530 -16.64 31.44 -1.09
N LYS A 531 -15.50 31.83 -1.65
CA LYS A 531 -14.52 30.85 -2.17
C LYS A 531 -13.91 30.10 -1.00
N ALA A 532 -13.71 28.79 -1.20
CA ALA A 532 -12.94 27.96 -0.31
C ALA A 532 -11.53 28.54 -0.09
N VAL A 533 -10.99 28.37 1.11
CA VAL A 533 -9.57 28.65 1.35
C VAL A 533 -8.77 27.54 0.71
N GLN A 534 -7.81 27.91 -0.13
CA GLN A 534 -6.98 26.96 -0.85
C GLN A 534 -5.63 26.77 -0.15
N LEU A 535 -5.33 25.53 0.21
CA LEU A 535 -4.07 25.15 0.80
C LEU A 535 -3.29 24.28 -0.19
N PRO A 536 -2.38 24.86 -0.97
CA PRO A 536 -1.61 24.11 -1.94
C PRO A 536 -0.48 23.35 -1.25
N LEU A 537 -0.53 22.02 -1.35
CA LEU A 537 0.53 21.11 -0.97
C LEU A 537 1.24 20.64 -2.24
N LYS A 538 2.55 20.64 -2.25
CA LYS A 538 3.32 20.07 -3.35
C LYS A 538 4.18 18.91 -2.88
N ILE A 539 4.28 17.90 -3.71
CA ILE A 539 5.28 16.85 -3.55
C ILE A 539 6.47 17.26 -4.42
N PRO A 540 7.62 17.62 -3.83
CA PRO A 540 8.78 18.06 -4.63
C PRO A 540 9.33 16.89 -5.46
N PRO A 541 10.12 17.14 -6.51
CA PRO A 541 10.84 16.10 -7.22
C PRO A 541 11.70 15.29 -6.25
N GLN A 542 11.73 13.97 -6.42
CA GLN A 542 12.39 13.03 -5.52
C GLN A 542 11.83 13.00 -4.08
N GLY A 543 10.70 13.68 -3.84
CA GLY A 543 10.05 13.71 -2.54
C GLY A 543 9.35 12.41 -2.16
N VAL A 544 8.87 11.66 -3.15
CA VAL A 544 8.36 10.30 -2.96
C VAL A 544 9.51 9.32 -3.14
N TYR A 545 9.63 8.38 -2.21
CA TYR A 545 10.58 7.28 -2.33
C TYR A 545 9.86 5.96 -2.04
N LEU A 546 9.72 5.14 -3.06
CA LEU A 546 9.05 3.86 -3.01
C LEU A 546 10.09 2.77 -3.26
N ASN A 547 10.27 1.87 -2.30
CA ASN A 547 11.30 0.85 -2.37
C ASN A 547 10.67 -0.54 -2.23
N PHE A 548 10.70 -1.28 -3.33
CA PHE A 548 10.08 -2.58 -3.45
C PHE A 548 11.12 -3.69 -3.57
N ILE A 549 10.77 -4.85 -3.07
CA ILE A 549 11.53 -6.07 -3.31
C ILE A 549 10.59 -7.21 -3.69
N SER A 550 10.98 -8.00 -4.69
CA SER A 550 10.28 -9.23 -5.05
C SER A 550 10.62 -10.36 -4.07
N ASN A 551 9.79 -11.41 -4.09
CA ASN A 551 10.19 -12.67 -3.47
C ASN A 551 11.36 -13.31 -4.24
N PRO A 552 12.16 -14.17 -3.59
CA PRO A 552 13.14 -14.98 -4.30
C PRO A 552 12.45 -15.79 -5.41
N VAL A 553 13.07 -15.87 -6.60
CA VAL A 553 12.56 -16.74 -7.69
C VAL A 553 12.51 -18.21 -7.22
N LYS A 554 13.33 -18.52 -6.23
CA LYS A 554 13.49 -19.84 -5.62
C LYS A 554 12.60 -19.98 -4.37
N ASP A 555 11.34 -19.57 -4.46
CA ASP A 555 10.39 -19.77 -3.38
C ASP A 555 10.17 -21.26 -3.08
N ILE A 556 9.90 -21.59 -1.83
CA ILE A 556 9.61 -22.98 -1.45
C ILE A 556 8.25 -23.36 -2.04
N PRO A 557 8.18 -24.38 -2.91
CA PRO A 557 6.90 -24.81 -3.44
C PRO A 557 5.97 -25.20 -2.30
N ALA A 558 4.69 -24.88 -2.44
CA ALA A 558 3.68 -25.42 -1.57
C ALA A 558 3.69 -26.95 -1.66
N GLU A 559 3.51 -27.64 -0.55
CA GLU A 559 3.34 -29.10 -0.58
C GLU A 559 2.12 -29.44 -1.43
N GLN A 560 2.32 -30.39 -2.36
CA GLN A 560 1.25 -30.95 -3.19
C GLN A 560 0.36 -31.89 -2.38
#